data_9f5a483c050dc43616128daff3460d9b
#
_entry.id   9f5a483c050dc43616128daff3460d9b
#
_cell.length_a   1.000
_cell.length_b   1.000
_cell.length_c   1.000
_cell.angle_alpha   90.00
_cell.angle_beta   90.00
_cell.angle_gamma   90.00
#
_symmetry.space_group_name_H-M   'P 1'
#
loop_
_entity.id
_entity.type
_entity.pdbx_description
1 polymer ?
#
loop_
_entity_poly.entity_id
_entity_poly.type
_entity_poly.pdbx_seq_one_letter_code
_entity_poly.pdbx_strand_id
1 'polypeptide(L)'
;MAAGRLVELESRVRELEATLAAERAAARGGESRPRIATMSAEVVDSNPYSRLMALKRMGVVDNYEHIRDVAVAVVGVGGVGSVTAEMLTRCGVGKLLLFDYDKVELANMNRLFFQPQQAGMSKVEAAEHTLRNINPDVQFETHNYNITTMGNFQHFMERVSHGGLQEGRPVELVLCCVDNFEARMAINTACNELNQVWIESGVSENAVSGHIQLIIPGETACFACAPPLVVAANMDEKALKRDGVCAASLPTTMGVVAGLLVQNALKYLLGFGEVSRYLGYNAMQDFFPSMAMQPNPTCDEHYCCQRQREFQAKPRQEPPAAPPEEEAAPLHEDNDWGIELLAETSTEAGEEEEGSPGVVLVPGVRLAYTKPAQVHTQLAEDVGPSVEETEQSLEDLMAQLKGM
;
A
#
# COMPACT_ATOMS: atom_id res chain seq x y z
N MET A 1 -7.90 -54.31 36.90
CA MET A 1 -8.89 -53.67 36.02
C MET A 1 -8.52 -52.22 35.67
N ALA A 2 -8.07 -51.34 36.57
CA ALA A 2 -7.69 -49.95 36.24
C ALA A 2 -6.43 -49.85 35.38
N ALA A 3 -5.38 -50.63 35.63
CA ALA A 3 -4.13 -50.60 34.85
C ALA A 3 -4.32 -51.05 33.39
N GLY A 4 -5.17 -52.04 33.12
CA GLY A 4 -5.46 -52.48 31.75
C GLY A 4 -6.20 -51.39 30.92
N ARG A 5 -7.10 -50.64 31.59
CA ARG A 5 -7.85 -49.58 30.96
C ARG A 5 -6.97 -48.34 30.65
N LEU A 6 -5.94 -48.09 31.46
CA LEU A 6 -4.96 -47.04 31.25
C LEU A 6 -4.12 -47.34 29.99
N VAL A 7 -3.59 -48.57 29.86
CA VAL A 7 -2.80 -49.00 28.69
C VAL A 7 -3.63 -48.93 27.39
N GLU A 8 -4.90 -49.30 27.47
CA GLU A 8 -5.82 -49.25 26.33
C GLU A 8 -6.10 -47.77 25.89
N LEU A 9 -6.28 -46.86 26.85
CA LEU A 9 -6.44 -45.44 26.59
C LEU A 9 -5.18 -44.80 25.99
N GLU A 10 -4.01 -45.15 26.54
CA GLU A 10 -2.73 -44.65 25.99
C GLU A 10 -2.47 -45.16 24.55
N SER A 11 -2.86 -46.41 24.26
CA SER A 11 -2.78 -46.95 22.91
C SER A 11 -3.71 -46.21 21.96
N ARG A 12 -4.93 -45.92 22.41
CA ARG A 12 -5.93 -45.17 21.62
C ARG A 12 -5.54 -43.72 21.36
N VAL A 13 -4.93 -43.06 22.35
CA VAL A 13 -4.40 -41.68 22.20
C VAL A 13 -3.29 -41.69 21.14
N ARG A 14 -2.33 -42.62 21.18
CA ARG A 14 -1.26 -42.73 20.17
C ARG A 14 -1.81 -43.00 18.76
N GLU A 15 -2.84 -43.83 18.64
CA GLU A 15 -3.49 -44.12 17.36
C GLU A 15 -4.18 -42.86 16.79
N LEU A 16 -4.88 -42.10 17.64
CA LEU A 16 -5.53 -40.86 17.26
C LEU A 16 -4.52 -39.77 16.91
N GLU A 17 -3.42 -39.67 17.64
CA GLU A 17 -2.32 -38.75 17.34
C GLU A 17 -1.67 -39.06 15.98
N ALA A 18 -1.44 -40.36 15.71
CA ALA A 18 -0.90 -40.82 14.43
C ALA A 18 -1.87 -40.54 13.27
N THR A 19 -3.16 -40.78 13.47
CA THR A 19 -4.20 -40.51 12.47
C THR A 19 -4.29 -38.99 12.21
N LEU A 20 -4.29 -38.19 13.26
CA LEU A 20 -4.31 -36.72 13.15
C LEU A 20 -3.04 -36.18 12.46
N ALA A 21 -1.89 -36.80 12.74
CA ALA A 21 -0.64 -36.45 12.05
C ALA A 21 -0.69 -36.81 10.57
N ALA A 22 -1.27 -37.98 10.22
CA ALA A 22 -1.46 -38.39 8.83
C ALA A 22 -2.47 -37.51 8.09
N GLU A 23 -3.59 -37.14 8.73
CA GLU A 23 -4.57 -36.22 8.17
C GLU A 23 -3.99 -34.80 7.99
N ARG A 24 -3.19 -34.33 8.96
CA ARG A 24 -2.45 -33.05 8.83
C ARG A 24 -1.41 -33.10 7.73
N ALA A 25 -0.73 -34.25 7.54
CA ALA A 25 0.20 -34.47 6.44
C ALA A 25 -0.52 -34.53 5.08
N ALA A 26 -1.68 -35.18 5.01
CA ALA A 26 -2.53 -35.23 3.81
C ALA A 26 -3.14 -33.84 3.50
N ALA A 27 -3.58 -33.09 4.51
CA ALA A 27 -4.03 -31.71 4.35
C ALA A 27 -2.89 -30.75 3.97
N ARG A 28 -1.63 -31.08 4.33
CA ARG A 28 -0.41 -30.38 3.84
C ARG A 28 -0.03 -30.79 2.42
N GLY A 29 -0.55 -31.91 1.92
CA GLY A 29 -0.19 -32.54 0.65
C GLY A 29 -1.04 -32.10 -0.54
N GLY A 30 -1.52 -30.85 -0.61
CA GLY A 30 -1.72 -30.24 -1.91
C GLY A 30 -0.32 -30.12 -2.53
N GLU A 31 -0.05 -30.88 -3.59
CA GLU A 31 1.22 -30.84 -4.30
C GLU A 31 1.47 -29.38 -4.74
N SER A 32 2.33 -28.68 -3.98
CA SER A 32 2.84 -27.39 -4.39
C SER A 32 3.50 -27.59 -5.75
N ARG A 33 3.16 -26.78 -6.73
CA ARG A 33 3.80 -26.86 -8.05
C ARG A 33 5.32 -26.83 -7.90
N PRO A 34 6.08 -27.43 -8.82
CA PRO A 34 7.54 -27.33 -8.81
C PRO A 34 7.98 -25.88 -8.98
N ARG A 35 9.13 -25.53 -8.42
CA ARG A 35 9.73 -24.21 -8.56
C ARG A 35 10.05 -23.90 -10.02
N ILE A 36 9.73 -22.69 -10.45
CA ILE A 36 10.04 -22.17 -11.78
C ILE A 36 11.35 -21.38 -11.68
N ALA A 37 12.38 -21.86 -12.37
CA ALA A 37 13.70 -21.23 -12.35
C ALA A 37 13.72 -19.83 -12.99
N THR A 38 12.99 -19.62 -14.07
CA THR A 38 13.01 -18.37 -14.84
C THR A 38 11.60 -17.93 -15.16
N MET A 39 11.29 -16.64 -14.92
CA MET A 39 10.02 -16.06 -15.35
C MET A 39 9.97 -16.00 -16.88
N SER A 40 8.84 -16.39 -17.47
CA SER A 40 8.65 -16.33 -18.91
C SER A 40 7.32 -15.65 -19.27
N ALA A 41 7.26 -15.10 -20.49
CA ALA A 41 6.05 -14.51 -21.05
C ALA A 41 5.16 -15.56 -21.75
N GLU A 42 5.56 -16.83 -21.75
CA GLU A 42 4.81 -17.91 -22.41
C GLU A 42 3.45 -18.10 -21.75
N VAL A 43 2.41 -18.13 -22.55
CA VAL A 43 1.02 -18.28 -22.09
C VAL A 43 0.65 -19.74 -22.09
N VAL A 44 1.00 -20.44 -21.00
CA VAL A 44 0.62 -21.82 -20.72
C VAL A 44 0.03 -21.90 -19.31
N ASP A 45 -0.80 -22.88 -19.05
CA ASP A 45 -1.52 -23.02 -17.77
C ASP A 45 -0.59 -23.15 -16.55
N SER A 46 0.56 -23.79 -16.74
CA SER A 46 1.56 -23.98 -15.69
C SER A 46 2.39 -22.73 -15.37
N ASN A 47 2.29 -21.64 -16.14
CA ASN A 47 3.07 -20.41 -15.96
C ASN A 47 2.26 -19.29 -15.30
N PRO A 48 2.38 -19.04 -13.99
CA PRO A 48 1.66 -17.97 -13.30
C PRO A 48 2.20 -16.57 -13.62
N TYR A 49 3.36 -16.47 -14.27
CA TYR A 49 4.06 -15.21 -14.53
C TYR A 49 3.74 -14.57 -15.88
N SER A 50 3.07 -15.29 -16.78
CA SER A 50 2.81 -14.81 -18.14
C SER A 50 2.11 -13.44 -18.20
N ARG A 51 1.16 -13.19 -17.27
CA ARG A 51 0.43 -11.92 -17.18
C ARG A 51 1.29 -10.78 -16.61
N LEU A 52 2.17 -11.07 -15.67
CA LEU A 52 3.11 -10.12 -15.10
C LEU A 52 4.20 -9.76 -16.11
N MET A 53 4.72 -10.76 -16.83
CA MET A 53 5.70 -10.55 -17.91
C MET A 53 5.12 -9.77 -19.11
N ALA A 54 3.80 -9.72 -19.24
CA ALA A 54 3.14 -8.88 -20.23
C ALA A 54 3.40 -7.38 -20.00
N LEU A 55 3.63 -6.95 -18.75
CA LEU A 55 3.98 -5.55 -18.42
C LEU A 55 5.26 -5.09 -19.11
N LYS A 56 6.27 -5.97 -19.21
CA LYS A 56 7.50 -5.72 -19.97
C LYS A 56 7.21 -5.57 -21.45
N ARG A 57 6.42 -6.47 -22.02
CA ARG A 57 6.05 -6.42 -23.44
C ARG A 57 5.24 -5.17 -23.80
N MET A 58 4.44 -4.66 -22.85
CA MET A 58 3.64 -3.44 -23.02
C MET A 58 4.43 -2.16 -22.75
N GLY A 59 5.71 -2.24 -22.40
CA GLY A 59 6.55 -1.08 -22.09
C GLY A 59 6.19 -0.37 -20.77
N VAL A 60 5.47 -1.04 -19.85
CA VAL A 60 5.13 -0.47 -18.53
C VAL A 60 6.27 -0.64 -17.55
N VAL A 61 6.97 -1.77 -17.59
CA VAL A 61 8.12 -2.11 -16.73
C VAL A 61 9.22 -2.67 -17.61
N ASP A 62 10.41 -2.10 -17.54
CA ASP A 62 11.54 -2.52 -18.40
C ASP A 62 12.08 -3.89 -18.03
N ASN A 63 12.17 -4.18 -16.74
CA ASN A 63 12.72 -5.44 -16.23
C ASN A 63 11.87 -5.98 -15.05
N TYR A 64 10.76 -6.64 -15.38
CA TYR A 64 9.89 -7.22 -14.34
C TYR A 64 10.58 -8.37 -13.58
N GLU A 65 11.46 -9.11 -14.23
CA GLU A 65 12.19 -10.25 -13.65
C GLU A 65 13.02 -9.85 -12.44
N HIS A 66 13.42 -8.57 -12.35
CA HIS A 66 14.17 -8.02 -11.23
C HIS A 66 13.46 -8.20 -9.88
N ILE A 67 12.13 -8.34 -9.85
CA ILE A 67 11.38 -8.59 -8.62
C ILE A 67 11.86 -9.86 -7.89
N ARG A 68 12.44 -10.84 -8.61
CA ARG A 68 12.97 -12.07 -8.03
C ARG A 68 14.29 -11.87 -7.29
N ASP A 69 14.98 -10.78 -7.56
CA ASP A 69 16.28 -10.45 -6.93
C ASP A 69 16.09 -9.59 -5.68
N VAL A 70 14.85 -9.29 -5.32
CA VAL A 70 14.48 -8.37 -4.24
C VAL A 70 14.05 -9.13 -3.00
N ALA A 71 14.50 -8.68 -1.84
CA ALA A 71 14.02 -9.09 -0.52
C ALA A 71 13.24 -7.95 0.15
N VAL A 72 12.07 -8.24 0.68
CA VAL A 72 11.21 -7.27 1.36
C VAL A 72 10.88 -7.76 2.76
N ALA A 73 11.03 -6.89 3.75
CA ALA A 73 10.58 -7.16 5.12
C ALA A 73 9.17 -6.58 5.32
N VAL A 74 8.23 -7.42 5.78
CA VAL A 74 6.86 -7.02 6.15
C VAL A 74 6.74 -7.13 7.66
N VAL A 75 6.55 -6.02 8.33
CA VAL A 75 6.41 -5.93 9.78
C VAL A 75 4.96 -5.72 10.15
N GLY A 76 4.39 -6.67 10.89
CA GLY A 76 2.96 -6.79 11.13
C GLY A 76 2.27 -7.63 10.05
N VAL A 77 1.78 -8.82 10.41
CA VAL A 77 1.07 -9.75 9.52
C VAL A 77 -0.40 -9.79 9.92
N GLY A 78 -0.96 -8.60 10.14
CA GLY A 78 -2.38 -8.38 10.46
C GLY A 78 -3.26 -8.21 9.22
N GLY A 79 -4.27 -7.33 9.32
CA GLY A 79 -5.25 -7.12 8.24
C GLY A 79 -4.67 -6.51 6.96
N VAL A 80 -3.69 -5.61 7.08
CA VAL A 80 -2.97 -5.02 5.93
C VAL A 80 -1.80 -5.90 5.52
N GLY A 81 -0.95 -6.30 6.49
CA GLY A 81 0.32 -6.97 6.19
C GLY A 81 0.17 -8.38 5.61
N SER A 82 -0.85 -9.14 5.99
CA SER A 82 -1.09 -10.46 5.40
C SER A 82 -1.47 -10.37 3.92
N VAL A 83 -2.32 -9.41 3.57
CA VAL A 83 -2.73 -9.13 2.19
C VAL A 83 -1.54 -8.58 1.38
N THR A 84 -0.74 -7.70 1.99
CA THR A 84 0.51 -7.18 1.42
C THR A 84 1.47 -8.32 1.08
N ALA A 85 1.71 -9.25 2.02
CA ALA A 85 2.56 -10.40 1.81
C ALA A 85 2.04 -11.33 0.70
N GLU A 86 0.71 -11.54 0.63
CA GLU A 86 0.10 -12.31 -0.46
C GLU A 86 0.29 -11.65 -1.81
N MET A 87 0.04 -10.36 -1.94
CA MET A 87 0.22 -9.63 -3.19
C MET A 87 1.67 -9.70 -3.68
N LEU A 88 2.66 -9.45 -2.80
CA LEU A 88 4.08 -9.56 -3.14
C LEU A 88 4.47 -10.99 -3.55
N THR A 89 3.94 -11.99 -2.86
CA THR A 89 4.15 -13.41 -3.18
C THR A 89 3.62 -13.72 -4.58
N ARG A 90 2.41 -13.25 -4.93
CA ARG A 90 1.83 -13.43 -6.26
C ARG A 90 2.58 -12.67 -7.34
N CYS A 91 3.17 -11.53 -7.01
CA CYS A 91 4.07 -10.78 -7.91
C CYS A 91 5.42 -11.48 -8.12
N GLY A 92 5.75 -12.49 -7.32
CA GLY A 92 6.97 -13.28 -7.48
C GLY A 92 8.21 -12.63 -6.89
N VAL A 93 8.07 -11.87 -5.78
CA VAL A 93 9.22 -11.33 -5.03
C VAL A 93 10.20 -12.44 -4.64
N GLY A 94 11.50 -12.14 -4.64
CA GLY A 94 12.53 -13.16 -4.36
C GLY A 94 12.46 -13.69 -2.94
N LYS A 95 12.37 -12.80 -1.94
CA LYS A 95 12.32 -13.18 -0.52
C LYS A 95 11.40 -12.26 0.28
N LEU A 96 10.64 -12.84 1.22
CA LEU A 96 9.87 -12.12 2.23
C LEU A 96 10.34 -12.50 3.63
N LEU A 97 10.66 -11.47 4.41
CA LEU A 97 10.86 -11.59 5.86
C LEU A 97 9.57 -11.14 6.54
N LEU A 98 8.96 -12.00 7.35
CA LEU A 98 7.69 -11.72 8.03
C LEU A 98 7.91 -11.59 9.53
N PHE A 99 7.51 -10.46 10.11
CA PHE A 99 7.63 -10.18 11.55
C PHE A 99 6.25 -9.95 12.15
N ASP A 100 5.87 -10.77 13.14
CA ASP A 100 4.67 -10.59 13.96
C ASP A 100 4.79 -11.44 15.22
N TYR A 101 4.19 -11.05 16.33
CA TYR A 101 4.24 -11.81 17.59
C TYR A 101 2.91 -12.43 17.99
N ASP A 102 1.84 -12.10 17.27
CA ASP A 102 0.51 -12.55 17.58
C ASP A 102 0.20 -13.94 17.04
N LYS A 103 -0.88 -14.50 17.57
CA LYS A 103 -1.51 -15.71 17.05
C LYS A 103 -2.73 -15.35 16.19
N VAL A 104 -3.08 -16.27 15.32
CA VAL A 104 -4.35 -16.20 14.59
C VAL A 104 -5.49 -16.52 15.55
N GLU A 105 -6.46 -15.64 15.61
CA GLU A 105 -7.67 -15.75 16.43
C GLU A 105 -8.92 -15.85 15.56
N LEU A 106 -9.98 -16.48 16.04
CA LEU A 106 -11.26 -16.50 15.33
C LEU A 106 -11.85 -15.10 15.12
N ALA A 107 -11.55 -14.15 16.02
CA ALA A 107 -11.89 -12.74 15.87
C ALA A 107 -11.20 -12.08 14.65
N ASN A 108 -10.15 -12.68 14.11
CA ASN A 108 -9.46 -12.20 12.90
C ASN A 108 -10.14 -12.61 11.59
N MET A 109 -11.22 -13.40 11.65
CA MET A 109 -11.92 -13.88 10.45
C MET A 109 -12.73 -12.80 9.71
N ASN A 110 -12.86 -11.61 10.31
CA ASN A 110 -13.37 -10.42 9.64
C ASN A 110 -12.32 -9.72 8.75
N ARG A 111 -11.13 -10.30 8.61
CA ARG A 111 -10.02 -9.81 7.78
C ARG A 111 -9.80 -10.77 6.62
N LEU A 112 -9.17 -10.29 5.58
CA LEU A 112 -8.75 -11.13 4.46
C LEU A 112 -7.58 -12.03 4.88
N PHE A 113 -7.35 -13.12 4.16
CA PHE A 113 -6.22 -14.02 4.23
C PHE A 113 -6.36 -15.20 5.20
N PHE A 114 -6.47 -14.97 6.52
CA PHE A 114 -6.48 -16.08 7.51
C PHE A 114 -7.77 -16.90 7.46
N GLN A 115 -7.65 -18.17 7.81
CA GLN A 115 -8.74 -19.15 7.78
C GLN A 115 -8.96 -19.77 9.19
N PRO A 116 -10.20 -20.19 9.52
CA PRO A 116 -10.54 -20.69 10.86
C PRO A 116 -9.66 -21.85 11.35
N GLN A 117 -9.22 -22.73 10.43
CA GLN A 117 -8.34 -23.86 10.80
C GLN A 117 -6.92 -23.44 11.20
N GLN A 118 -6.54 -22.18 10.96
CA GLN A 118 -5.25 -21.62 11.36
C GLN A 118 -5.29 -21.01 12.77
N ALA A 119 -6.48 -20.95 13.41
CA ALA A 119 -6.62 -20.38 14.75
C ALA A 119 -5.70 -21.07 15.75
N GLY A 120 -4.98 -20.28 16.55
CA GLY A 120 -3.98 -20.74 17.52
C GLY A 120 -2.55 -20.86 16.98
N MET A 121 -2.34 -20.88 15.68
CA MET A 121 -0.99 -20.79 15.07
C MET A 121 -0.43 -19.38 15.23
N SER A 122 0.90 -19.20 15.20
CA SER A 122 1.45 -17.85 15.04
C SER A 122 1.08 -17.28 13.67
N LYS A 123 0.85 -15.97 13.58
CA LYS A 123 0.46 -15.34 12.31
C LYS A 123 1.50 -15.52 11.23
N VAL A 124 2.79 -15.44 11.58
CA VAL A 124 3.89 -15.60 10.61
C VAL A 124 3.99 -17.01 10.07
N GLU A 125 3.82 -18.04 10.90
CA GLU A 125 3.84 -19.45 10.46
C GLU A 125 2.61 -19.80 9.61
N ALA A 126 1.44 -19.33 10.02
CA ALA A 126 0.20 -19.51 9.26
C ALA A 126 0.30 -18.83 7.88
N ALA A 127 0.89 -17.64 7.84
CA ALA A 127 1.12 -16.89 6.60
C ALA A 127 2.14 -17.63 5.71
N GLU A 128 3.29 -18.00 6.24
CA GLU A 128 4.31 -18.73 5.48
C GLU A 128 3.73 -19.98 4.82
N HIS A 129 2.98 -20.78 5.58
CA HIS A 129 2.35 -21.99 5.06
C HIS A 129 1.41 -21.69 3.87
N THR A 130 0.55 -20.69 4.01
CA THR A 130 -0.38 -20.30 2.96
C THR A 130 0.36 -19.74 1.73
N LEU A 131 1.34 -18.89 1.94
CA LEU A 131 2.08 -18.21 0.88
C LEU A 131 2.96 -19.17 0.08
N ARG A 132 3.60 -20.14 0.73
CA ARG A 132 4.36 -21.21 0.06
C ARG A 132 3.50 -22.03 -0.88
N ASN A 133 2.25 -22.29 -0.51
CA ASN A 133 1.32 -23.02 -1.36
C ASN A 133 0.88 -22.17 -2.57
N ILE A 134 0.77 -20.83 -2.40
CA ILE A 134 0.45 -19.91 -3.50
C ILE A 134 1.60 -19.80 -4.49
N ASN A 135 2.82 -19.58 -3.98
CA ASN A 135 4.01 -19.41 -4.84
C ASN A 135 5.25 -20.00 -4.18
N PRO A 136 5.63 -21.24 -4.53
CA PRO A 136 6.81 -21.92 -3.97
C PRO A 136 8.14 -21.33 -4.43
N ASP A 137 8.15 -20.40 -5.42
CA ASP A 137 9.36 -19.77 -5.91
C ASP A 137 9.90 -18.74 -4.91
N VAL A 138 9.03 -18.15 -4.08
CA VAL A 138 9.40 -17.15 -3.09
C VAL A 138 10.07 -17.80 -1.88
N GLN A 139 11.13 -17.17 -1.38
CA GLN A 139 11.76 -17.56 -0.13
C GLN A 139 11.06 -16.86 1.04
N PHE A 140 10.84 -17.57 2.13
CA PHE A 140 10.23 -17.02 3.34
C PHE A 140 11.14 -17.20 4.54
N GLU A 141 11.20 -16.14 5.34
CA GLU A 141 11.85 -16.11 6.64
C GLU A 141 10.87 -15.53 7.65
N THR A 142 10.59 -16.25 8.74
CA THR A 142 9.54 -15.88 9.71
C THR A 142 10.12 -15.59 11.07
N HIS A 143 9.64 -14.52 11.71
CA HIS A 143 10.08 -14.05 13.00
C HIS A 143 8.87 -13.80 13.91
N ASN A 144 8.67 -14.73 14.86
CA ASN A 144 7.57 -14.67 15.82
C ASN A 144 8.03 -14.03 17.13
N TYR A 145 8.17 -12.71 17.13
CA TYR A 145 8.52 -11.94 18.32
C TYR A 145 8.13 -10.45 18.19
N ASN A 146 7.99 -9.79 19.36
CA ASN A 146 7.75 -8.35 19.41
C ASN A 146 9.07 -7.59 19.16
N ILE A 147 9.12 -6.77 18.12
CA ILE A 147 10.30 -5.97 17.72
C ILE A 147 10.61 -4.82 18.67
N THR A 148 9.68 -4.42 19.57
CA THR A 148 9.90 -3.28 20.49
C THR A 148 10.72 -3.66 21.73
N THR A 149 10.95 -4.95 21.97
CA THR A 149 11.81 -5.38 23.09
C THR A 149 13.29 -5.29 22.72
N MET A 150 14.15 -4.91 23.65
CA MET A 150 15.56 -4.59 23.39
C MET A 150 16.33 -5.67 22.63
N GLY A 151 16.25 -6.95 23.08
CA GLY A 151 16.97 -8.04 22.41
C GLY A 151 16.42 -8.33 21.00
N ASN A 152 15.12 -8.26 20.82
CA ASN A 152 14.47 -8.49 19.53
C ASN A 152 14.68 -7.33 18.57
N PHE A 153 14.72 -6.08 19.07
CA PHE A 153 15.00 -4.92 18.25
C PHE A 153 16.38 -5.01 17.57
N GLN A 154 17.39 -5.46 18.30
CA GLN A 154 18.72 -5.65 17.74
C GLN A 154 18.75 -6.75 16.69
N HIS A 155 18.04 -7.85 16.92
CA HIS A 155 17.88 -8.91 15.93
C HIS A 155 17.07 -8.46 14.71
N PHE A 156 16.04 -7.64 14.91
CA PHE A 156 15.29 -7.02 13.81
C PHE A 156 16.21 -6.17 12.91
N MET A 157 17.03 -5.29 13.50
CA MET A 157 18.00 -4.48 12.78
C MET A 157 19.01 -5.34 12.01
N GLU A 158 19.49 -6.39 12.65
CA GLU A 158 20.43 -7.34 12.04
C GLU A 158 19.77 -8.03 10.83
N ARG A 159 18.51 -8.46 10.94
CA ARG A 159 17.81 -9.09 9.81
C ARG A 159 17.49 -8.11 8.68
N VAL A 160 17.16 -6.85 8.98
CA VAL A 160 16.97 -5.81 7.96
C VAL A 160 18.28 -5.54 7.21
N SER A 161 19.41 -5.50 7.91
CA SER A 161 20.72 -5.16 7.31
C SER A 161 21.43 -6.34 6.64
N HIS A 162 21.10 -7.59 6.99
CA HIS A 162 21.79 -8.79 6.47
C HIS A 162 20.86 -9.90 5.97
N GLY A 163 19.55 -9.73 6.10
CA GLY A 163 18.53 -10.74 5.74
C GLY A 163 18.08 -10.71 4.28
N GLY A 164 18.81 -10.03 3.40
CA GLY A 164 18.46 -9.96 1.97
C GLY A 164 18.41 -11.32 1.28
N LEU A 165 18.19 -11.32 -0.02
CA LEU A 165 18.12 -12.54 -0.83
C LEU A 165 19.47 -13.31 -0.80
N GLN A 166 20.57 -12.58 -0.85
CA GLN A 166 21.90 -13.10 -0.57
C GLN A 166 22.24 -12.78 0.88
N GLU A 167 22.67 -13.78 1.62
CA GLU A 167 23.03 -13.62 3.03
C GLU A 167 24.11 -12.52 3.19
N GLY A 168 23.97 -11.69 4.20
CA GLY A 168 24.85 -10.54 4.44
C GLY A 168 24.52 -9.29 3.62
N ARG A 169 23.50 -9.34 2.76
CA ARG A 169 22.96 -8.14 2.07
C ARG A 169 21.73 -7.60 2.81
N PRO A 170 21.50 -6.29 2.79
CA PRO A 170 20.28 -5.72 3.34
C PRO A 170 19.05 -6.14 2.55
N VAL A 171 17.88 -6.01 3.16
CA VAL A 171 16.62 -6.03 2.42
C VAL A 171 16.49 -4.75 1.59
N GLU A 172 15.85 -4.82 0.43
CA GLU A 172 15.68 -3.65 -0.44
C GLU A 172 14.60 -2.70 0.09
N LEU A 173 13.61 -3.22 0.84
CA LEU A 173 12.50 -2.42 1.35
C LEU A 173 11.92 -3.01 2.63
N VAL A 174 11.52 -2.13 3.56
CA VAL A 174 10.73 -2.49 4.74
C VAL A 174 9.32 -1.93 4.58
N LEU A 175 8.30 -2.77 4.81
CA LEU A 175 6.89 -2.39 4.79
C LEU A 175 6.34 -2.49 6.22
N CYS A 176 5.90 -1.36 6.76
CA CYS A 176 5.32 -1.26 8.08
C CYS A 176 3.79 -1.41 7.99
N CYS A 177 3.28 -2.50 8.56
CA CYS A 177 1.86 -2.84 8.57
C CYS A 177 1.34 -3.06 10.01
N VAL A 178 1.99 -2.45 10.99
CA VAL A 178 1.64 -2.56 12.42
C VAL A 178 0.49 -1.63 12.79
N ASP A 179 -0.19 -1.94 13.87
CA ASP A 179 -1.39 -1.22 14.35
C ASP A 179 -1.14 -0.35 15.58
N ASN A 180 0.12 -0.21 16.04
CA ASN A 180 0.46 0.58 17.20
C ASN A 180 1.62 1.54 16.93
N PHE A 181 1.67 2.65 17.67
CA PHE A 181 2.67 3.69 17.48
C PHE A 181 4.05 3.31 18.01
N GLU A 182 4.12 2.48 19.05
CA GLU A 182 5.40 2.02 19.62
C GLU A 182 6.21 1.25 18.59
N ALA A 183 5.59 0.29 17.89
CA ALA A 183 6.24 -0.46 16.82
C ALA A 183 6.60 0.42 15.62
N ARG A 184 5.76 1.40 15.25
CA ARG A 184 6.08 2.36 14.18
C ARG A 184 7.30 3.20 14.51
N MET A 185 7.40 3.67 15.75
CA MET A 185 8.57 4.42 16.22
C MET A 185 9.82 3.54 16.22
N ALA A 186 9.73 2.28 16.66
CA ALA A 186 10.85 1.34 16.61
C ALA A 186 11.34 1.11 15.17
N ILE A 187 10.42 0.88 14.22
CA ILE A 187 10.76 0.75 12.79
C ILE A 187 11.39 2.04 12.27
N ASN A 188 10.83 3.21 12.61
CA ASN A 188 11.35 4.50 12.21
C ASN A 188 12.80 4.71 12.67
N THR A 189 13.09 4.41 13.94
CA THR A 189 14.45 4.51 14.50
C THR A 189 15.40 3.54 13.80
N ALA A 190 15.02 2.26 13.68
CA ALA A 190 15.84 1.26 13.00
C ALA A 190 16.16 1.63 11.54
N CYS A 191 15.14 2.05 10.77
CA CYS A 191 15.33 2.42 9.36
C CYS A 191 16.15 3.71 9.20
N ASN A 192 15.99 4.70 10.07
CA ASN A 192 16.84 5.90 10.06
C ASN A 192 18.29 5.55 10.41
N GLU A 193 18.53 4.72 11.44
CA GLU A 193 19.89 4.29 11.84
C GLU A 193 20.57 3.51 10.70
N LEU A 194 19.87 2.55 10.09
CA LEU A 194 20.39 1.72 9.01
C LEU A 194 20.41 2.42 7.65
N ASN A 195 19.87 3.63 7.53
CA ASN A 195 19.64 4.29 6.23
C ASN A 195 18.79 3.44 5.28
N GLN A 196 17.79 2.76 5.82
CA GLN A 196 16.93 1.82 5.11
C GLN A 196 15.66 2.52 4.63
N VAL A 197 15.35 2.39 3.35
CA VAL A 197 14.08 2.87 2.79
C VAL A 197 12.93 1.98 3.28
N TRP A 198 11.83 2.62 3.64
CA TRP A 198 10.65 1.92 4.10
C TRP A 198 9.35 2.64 3.72
N ILE A 199 8.25 1.92 3.74
CA ILE A 199 6.92 2.50 3.52
C ILE A 199 6.08 2.21 4.76
N GLU A 200 5.60 3.28 5.37
CA GLU A 200 4.63 3.24 6.46
C GLU A 200 3.23 3.08 5.89
N SER A 201 2.37 2.33 6.58
CA SER A 201 0.96 2.22 6.25
C SER A 201 0.08 2.22 7.49
N GLY A 202 -1.08 2.85 7.37
CA GLY A 202 -2.04 2.95 8.45
C GLY A 202 -3.47 2.90 7.98
N VAL A 203 -4.33 2.28 8.81
CA VAL A 203 -5.78 2.35 8.70
C VAL A 203 -6.30 3.04 9.95
N SER A 204 -7.25 3.97 9.79
CA SER A 204 -7.82 4.71 10.89
C SER A 204 -8.65 3.81 11.82
N GLU A 205 -8.81 4.23 13.07
CA GLU A 205 -9.57 3.50 14.08
C GLU A 205 -11.04 3.25 13.69
N ASN A 206 -11.63 4.14 12.90
CA ASN A 206 -12.99 4.00 12.35
C ASN A 206 -13.07 3.18 11.05
N ALA A 207 -11.94 2.67 10.56
CA ALA A 207 -11.79 1.84 9.37
C ALA A 207 -12.31 2.44 8.04
N VAL A 208 -12.56 3.75 7.96
CA VAL A 208 -13.03 4.42 6.73
C VAL A 208 -11.96 5.24 6.04
N SER A 209 -10.74 5.30 6.58
CA SER A 209 -9.61 5.96 5.95
C SER A 209 -8.31 5.22 6.21
N GLY A 210 -7.33 5.50 5.40
CA GLY A 210 -5.99 4.96 5.56
C GLY A 210 -4.99 5.72 4.70
N HIS A 211 -3.74 5.36 4.81
CA HIS A 211 -2.67 6.00 4.05
C HIS A 211 -1.46 5.10 3.91
N ILE A 212 -0.60 5.50 3.00
CA ILE A 212 0.77 5.03 2.87
C ILE A 212 1.71 6.22 2.81
N GLN A 213 2.92 6.06 3.34
CA GLN A 213 3.97 7.08 3.28
C GLN A 213 5.31 6.42 2.96
N LEU A 214 5.92 6.83 1.84
CA LEU A 214 7.30 6.45 1.51
C LEU A 214 8.27 7.30 2.33
N ILE A 215 9.16 6.63 3.05
CA ILE A 215 10.18 7.27 3.89
C ILE A 215 11.56 6.86 3.39
N ILE A 216 12.27 7.85 2.85
CA ILE A 216 13.66 7.76 2.44
C ILE A 216 14.46 8.57 3.46
N PRO A 217 15.29 7.94 4.31
CA PRO A 217 16.02 8.63 5.38
C PRO A 217 16.80 9.85 4.87
N GLY A 218 16.53 11.00 5.49
CA GLY A 218 17.17 12.27 5.15
C GLY A 218 16.54 13.03 3.96
N GLU A 219 15.82 12.37 3.07
CA GLU A 219 15.20 12.99 1.90
C GLU A 219 13.72 13.36 2.14
N THR A 220 12.96 12.46 2.77
CA THR A 220 11.54 12.70 3.09
C THR A 220 11.34 12.80 4.59
N ALA A 221 10.20 13.36 5.02
CA ALA A 221 9.83 13.35 6.42
C ALA A 221 9.78 11.91 6.97
N CYS A 222 10.51 11.65 8.06
CA CYS A 222 10.36 10.40 8.79
C CYS A 222 9.08 10.42 9.63
N PHE A 223 8.70 9.28 10.22
CA PHE A 223 7.47 9.20 11.03
C PHE A 223 7.49 10.15 12.24
N ALA A 224 8.66 10.40 12.84
CA ALA A 224 8.84 11.35 13.94
C ALA A 224 8.93 12.83 13.50
N CYS A 225 9.08 13.14 12.21
CA CYS A 225 9.08 14.52 11.71
C CYS A 225 7.72 15.19 11.84
N ALA A 226 6.63 14.44 11.70
CA ALA A 226 5.25 14.88 11.83
C ALA A 226 4.43 13.78 12.56
N PRO A 227 4.72 13.54 13.84
CA PRO A 227 4.09 12.44 14.56
C PRO A 227 2.59 12.74 14.80
N PRO A 228 1.74 11.70 14.90
CA PRO A 228 0.38 11.85 15.37
C PRO A 228 0.34 12.53 16.74
N LEU A 229 -0.74 13.27 17.04
CA LEU A 229 -0.86 14.03 18.30
C LEU A 229 -0.63 13.18 19.55
N VAL A 230 -1.03 11.93 19.53
CA VAL A 230 -0.81 10.96 20.63
C VAL A 230 0.68 10.79 20.92
N VAL A 231 1.47 10.60 19.86
CA VAL A 231 2.94 10.44 19.97
C VAL A 231 3.59 11.78 20.37
N ALA A 232 3.19 12.87 19.73
CA ALA A 232 3.72 14.21 20.02
C ALA A 232 3.46 14.65 21.47
N ALA A 233 2.33 14.25 22.04
CA ALA A 233 1.95 14.54 23.43
C ALA A 233 2.51 13.53 24.45
N ASN A 234 3.31 12.55 24.02
CA ASN A 234 3.81 11.44 24.86
C ASN A 234 2.70 10.73 25.66
N MET A 235 1.50 10.61 25.08
CA MET A 235 0.40 9.91 25.70
C MET A 235 0.58 8.40 25.55
N ASP A 236 0.35 7.66 26.65
CA ASP A 236 0.36 6.20 26.58
C ASP A 236 -0.83 5.73 25.72
N GLU A 237 -0.55 5.09 24.61
CA GLU A 237 -1.55 4.54 23.69
C GLU A 237 -2.50 3.57 24.40
N LYS A 238 -2.01 2.84 25.41
CA LYS A 238 -2.84 1.93 26.23
C LYS A 238 -3.87 2.69 27.06
N ALA A 239 -3.54 3.90 27.51
CA ALA A 239 -4.45 4.74 28.30
C ALA A 239 -5.60 5.32 27.42
N LEU A 240 -5.41 5.37 26.10
CA LEU A 240 -6.43 5.84 25.17
C LEU A 240 -7.41 4.73 24.76
N LYS A 241 -7.00 3.49 24.86
CA LYS A 241 -7.87 2.34 24.55
C LYS A 241 -8.92 2.22 25.66
N ARG A 242 -10.17 2.51 25.33
CA ARG A 242 -11.31 2.30 26.26
C ARG A 242 -11.52 0.81 26.41
N ASP A 243 -11.64 0.34 27.66
CA ASP A 243 -11.97 -1.06 27.94
C ASP A 243 -13.28 -1.46 27.23
N GLY A 244 -13.22 -2.56 26.48
CA GLY A 244 -14.36 -3.10 25.74
C GLY A 244 -14.66 -2.41 24.41
N VAL A 245 -13.87 -1.43 23.97
CA VAL A 245 -14.00 -0.80 22.64
C VAL A 245 -12.87 -1.29 21.74
N CYS A 246 -13.21 -2.12 20.77
CA CYS A 246 -12.27 -2.50 19.71
C CYS A 246 -12.27 -1.45 18.59
N ALA A 247 -11.11 -1.18 18.01
CA ALA A 247 -11.03 -0.44 16.76
C ALA A 247 -11.85 -1.14 15.67
N ALA A 248 -12.52 -0.38 14.83
CA ALA A 248 -13.25 -0.94 13.70
C ALA A 248 -12.28 -1.61 12.72
N SER A 249 -12.75 -2.66 12.08
CA SER A 249 -11.95 -3.40 11.10
C SER A 249 -12.80 -3.71 9.88
N LEU A 250 -12.47 -3.09 8.75
CA LEU A 250 -13.18 -3.26 7.50
C LEU A 250 -12.22 -3.89 6.47
N PRO A 251 -12.48 -5.13 6.03
CA PRO A 251 -11.56 -5.84 5.13
C PRO A 251 -11.35 -5.11 3.80
N THR A 252 -12.35 -4.40 3.30
CA THR A 252 -12.23 -3.60 2.06
C THR A 252 -11.25 -2.46 2.20
N THR A 253 -11.32 -1.66 3.27
CA THR A 253 -10.37 -0.56 3.53
C THR A 253 -8.94 -1.09 3.71
N MET A 254 -8.77 -2.19 4.47
CA MET A 254 -7.46 -2.83 4.62
C MET A 254 -6.92 -3.33 3.29
N GLY A 255 -7.78 -3.90 2.44
CA GLY A 255 -7.41 -4.35 1.10
C GLY A 255 -6.99 -3.21 0.18
N VAL A 256 -7.70 -2.07 0.22
CA VAL A 256 -7.32 -0.86 -0.55
C VAL A 256 -5.96 -0.35 -0.10
N VAL A 257 -5.74 -0.19 1.22
CA VAL A 257 -4.45 0.28 1.76
C VAL A 257 -3.31 -0.68 1.42
N ALA A 258 -3.52 -2.00 1.55
CA ALA A 258 -2.54 -3.00 1.15
C ALA A 258 -2.24 -2.94 -0.36
N GLY A 259 -3.26 -2.72 -1.19
CA GLY A 259 -3.11 -2.53 -2.64
C GLY A 259 -2.29 -1.30 -2.98
N LEU A 260 -2.58 -0.15 -2.35
CA LEU A 260 -1.79 1.08 -2.52
C LEU A 260 -0.34 0.88 -2.06
N LEU A 261 -0.13 0.21 -0.93
CA LEU A 261 1.19 -0.08 -0.37
C LEU A 261 2.02 -0.93 -1.33
N VAL A 262 1.48 -2.05 -1.80
CA VAL A 262 2.19 -2.95 -2.71
C VAL A 262 2.40 -2.30 -4.07
N GLN A 263 1.41 -1.59 -4.61
CA GLN A 263 1.56 -0.87 -5.88
C GLN A 263 2.69 0.16 -5.80
N ASN A 264 2.77 0.90 -4.69
CA ASN A 264 3.84 1.90 -4.50
C ASN A 264 5.21 1.22 -4.29
N ALA A 265 5.24 0.10 -3.56
CA ALA A 265 6.44 -0.72 -3.40
C ALA A 265 6.96 -1.26 -4.74
N LEU A 266 6.08 -1.80 -5.60
CA LEU A 266 6.46 -2.29 -6.92
C LEU A 266 6.98 -1.17 -7.82
N LYS A 267 6.35 0.00 -7.81
CA LYS A 267 6.85 1.19 -8.56
C LYS A 267 8.26 1.57 -8.10
N TYR A 268 8.49 1.60 -6.79
CA TYR A 268 9.80 1.91 -6.22
C TYR A 268 10.86 0.86 -6.58
N LEU A 269 10.55 -0.42 -6.41
CA LEU A 269 11.50 -1.52 -6.62
C LEU A 269 11.82 -1.79 -8.10
N LEU A 270 10.83 -1.62 -8.98
CA LEU A 270 10.97 -1.89 -10.42
C LEU A 270 11.17 -0.64 -11.26
N GLY A 271 11.15 0.56 -10.67
CA GLY A 271 11.46 1.82 -11.34
C GLY A 271 10.46 2.22 -12.41
N PHE A 272 9.15 2.03 -12.19
CA PHE A 272 8.13 2.42 -13.16
C PHE A 272 7.09 3.37 -12.56
N GLY A 273 6.54 4.24 -13.41
CA GLY A 273 5.54 5.20 -13.00
C GLY A 273 6.04 6.19 -11.93
N GLU A 274 5.13 6.95 -11.35
CA GLU A 274 5.44 7.90 -10.28
C GLU A 274 5.23 7.26 -8.91
N VAL A 275 6.25 7.32 -8.05
CA VAL A 275 6.19 6.80 -6.68
C VAL A 275 5.65 7.88 -5.76
N SER A 276 4.48 7.63 -5.16
CA SER A 276 3.84 8.58 -4.24
C SER A 276 4.63 8.69 -2.93
N ARG A 277 4.91 9.93 -2.51
CA ARG A 277 5.57 10.20 -1.21
C ARG A 277 4.61 9.96 -0.03
N TYR A 278 3.39 10.43 -0.17
CA TYR A 278 2.25 10.15 0.71
C TYR A 278 1.01 10.01 -0.14
N LEU A 279 0.22 8.98 0.13
CA LEU A 279 -1.05 8.75 -0.53
C LEU A 279 -2.07 8.31 0.51
N GLY A 280 -3.13 9.12 0.66
CA GLY A 280 -4.25 8.83 1.54
C GLY A 280 -5.41 8.17 0.80
N TYR A 281 -6.34 7.64 1.58
CA TYR A 281 -7.63 7.14 1.13
C TYR A 281 -8.72 7.48 2.13
N ASN A 282 -9.83 8.02 1.65
CA ASN A 282 -11.03 8.27 2.43
C ASN A 282 -12.23 7.62 1.74
N ALA A 283 -12.75 6.55 2.34
CA ALA A 283 -13.84 5.75 1.81
C ALA A 283 -15.19 6.49 1.81
N MET A 284 -15.35 7.52 2.66
CA MET A 284 -16.61 8.28 2.74
C MET A 284 -16.80 9.24 1.56
N GLN A 285 -15.73 9.54 0.83
CA GLN A 285 -15.72 10.53 -0.26
C GLN A 285 -15.04 10.01 -1.52
N ASP A 286 -14.56 8.75 -1.52
CA ASP A 286 -13.73 8.18 -2.58
C ASP A 286 -12.55 9.11 -2.96
N PHE A 287 -11.94 9.71 -1.92
CA PHE A 287 -10.91 10.73 -2.08
C PHE A 287 -9.51 10.17 -1.77
N PHE A 288 -8.55 10.50 -2.63
CA PHE A 288 -7.17 10.02 -2.58
C PHE A 288 -6.19 11.21 -2.49
N PRO A 289 -6.03 11.84 -1.31
CA PRO A 289 -5.07 12.93 -1.16
C PRO A 289 -3.64 12.46 -1.37
N SER A 290 -2.88 13.20 -2.17
CA SER A 290 -1.44 12.98 -2.38
C SER A 290 -0.67 14.22 -1.93
N MET A 291 0.45 14.01 -1.23
CA MET A 291 1.32 15.10 -0.77
C MET A 291 2.76 14.63 -0.62
N ALA A 292 3.69 15.59 -0.48
CA ALA A 292 5.08 15.34 -0.13
C ALA A 292 5.41 16.09 1.17
N MET A 293 5.74 15.35 2.22
CA MET A 293 6.14 15.94 3.49
C MET A 293 7.66 16.11 3.53
N GLN A 294 8.09 17.32 3.88
CA GLN A 294 9.51 17.66 4.02
C GLN A 294 10.04 17.22 5.39
N PRO A 295 11.33 16.82 5.47
CA PRO A 295 11.95 16.49 6.74
C PRO A 295 11.93 17.70 7.69
N ASN A 296 11.66 17.44 8.98
CA ASN A 296 11.75 18.46 10.02
C ASN A 296 13.21 18.64 10.46
N PRO A 297 13.84 19.82 10.30
CA PRO A 297 15.22 20.06 10.73
C PRO A 297 15.45 19.89 12.23
N THR A 298 14.38 20.05 13.02
CA THR A 298 14.39 19.90 14.49
C THR A 298 13.68 18.63 14.93
N CYS A 299 13.75 17.57 14.13
CA CYS A 299 13.15 16.29 14.46
C CYS A 299 13.77 15.70 15.73
N ASP A 300 12.95 15.16 16.63
CA ASP A 300 13.40 14.52 17.87
C ASP A 300 14.17 13.21 17.63
N GLU A 301 14.03 12.61 16.44
CA GLU A 301 14.75 11.40 16.06
C GLU A 301 16.19 11.76 15.63
N HIS A 302 17.16 11.34 16.45
CA HIS A 302 18.58 11.68 16.27
C HIS A 302 19.13 11.25 14.89
N TYR A 303 18.84 10.02 14.48
CA TYR A 303 19.33 9.49 13.20
C TYR A 303 18.67 10.19 12.01
N CYS A 304 17.41 10.61 12.13
CA CYS A 304 16.76 11.41 11.09
C CYS A 304 17.54 12.72 10.85
N CYS A 305 17.87 13.46 11.89
CA CYS A 305 18.67 14.68 11.76
C CYS A 305 20.06 14.44 11.17
N GLN A 306 20.68 13.30 11.51
CA GLN A 306 21.95 12.88 10.92
C GLN A 306 21.79 12.64 9.41
N ARG A 307 20.79 11.84 9.00
CA ARG A 307 20.54 11.54 7.58
C ARG A 307 20.19 12.78 6.76
N GLN A 308 19.46 13.73 7.33
CA GLN A 308 19.21 15.03 6.67
C GLN A 308 20.50 15.76 6.34
N ARG A 309 21.44 15.83 7.30
CA ARG A 309 22.75 16.46 7.07
C ARG A 309 23.57 15.73 6.01
N GLU A 310 23.57 14.40 6.05
CA GLU A 310 24.24 13.57 5.03
C GLU A 310 23.62 13.76 3.63
N PHE A 311 22.29 13.86 3.55
CA PHE A 311 21.59 14.10 2.30
C PHE A 311 21.88 15.49 1.73
N GLN A 312 21.87 16.53 2.58
CA GLN A 312 22.18 17.91 2.19
C GLN A 312 23.63 18.10 1.75
N ALA A 313 24.56 17.30 2.30
CA ALA A 313 25.97 17.32 1.93
C ALA A 313 26.27 16.63 0.59
N LYS A 314 25.33 15.84 0.04
CA LYS A 314 25.51 15.25 -1.28
C LYS A 314 25.52 16.32 -2.36
N PRO A 315 26.45 16.29 -3.33
CA PRO A 315 26.41 17.19 -4.47
C PRO A 315 25.05 17.04 -5.15
N ARG A 316 24.33 18.14 -5.30
CA ARG A 316 23.11 18.12 -6.13
C ARG A 316 23.52 17.72 -7.55
N GLN A 317 23.08 16.56 -7.97
CA GLN A 317 23.06 16.25 -9.41
C GLN A 317 22.09 17.26 -10.03
N GLU A 318 22.62 18.17 -10.84
CA GLU A 318 21.75 18.98 -11.69
C GLU A 318 20.87 18.00 -12.48
N PRO A 319 19.56 18.22 -12.52
CA PRO A 319 18.72 17.40 -13.38
C PRO A 319 19.36 17.42 -14.78
N PRO A 320 19.42 16.27 -15.47
CA PRO A 320 19.93 16.24 -16.82
C PRO A 320 19.22 17.36 -17.59
N ALA A 321 20.01 18.24 -18.23
CA ALA A 321 19.47 19.32 -19.05
C ALA A 321 18.39 18.70 -19.93
N ALA A 322 17.18 19.25 -19.87
CA ALA A 322 16.09 18.80 -20.73
C ALA A 322 16.67 18.70 -22.17
N PRO A 323 16.44 17.57 -22.87
CA PRO A 323 16.86 17.47 -24.27
C PRO A 323 16.40 18.74 -24.95
N PRO A 324 17.21 19.37 -25.82
CA PRO A 324 16.72 20.52 -26.59
C PRO A 324 15.40 20.07 -27.20
N GLU A 325 14.35 20.85 -27.01
CA GLU A 325 13.08 20.63 -27.68
C GLU A 325 13.40 20.59 -29.18
N GLU A 326 13.58 19.39 -29.73
CA GLU A 326 13.49 19.20 -31.15
C GLU A 326 12.09 19.69 -31.50
N GLU A 327 12.00 20.77 -32.26
CA GLU A 327 10.74 21.22 -32.85
C GLU A 327 10.12 20.00 -33.52
N ALA A 328 9.13 19.40 -32.85
CA ALA A 328 8.42 18.25 -33.35
C ALA A 328 7.83 18.67 -34.70
N ALA A 329 8.39 18.17 -35.79
CA ALA A 329 7.78 18.31 -37.09
C ALA A 329 6.31 17.87 -36.97
N PRO A 330 5.36 18.60 -37.55
CA PRO A 330 3.94 18.30 -37.40
C PRO A 330 3.70 16.85 -37.83
N LEU A 331 3.15 16.06 -36.92
CA LEU A 331 2.99 14.61 -37.06
C LEU A 331 2.05 14.23 -38.22
N HIS A 332 1.29 15.17 -38.76
CA HIS A 332 0.35 14.96 -39.87
C HIS A 332 0.29 16.21 -40.76
N GLU A 333 0.82 16.11 -41.97
CA GLU A 333 0.70 17.14 -43.00
C GLU A 333 -0.70 17.19 -43.65
N ASP A 334 -1.49 16.12 -43.55
CA ASP A 334 -2.84 16.03 -44.11
C ASP A 334 -3.85 15.62 -43.03
N ASN A 335 -4.70 16.55 -42.63
CA ASN A 335 -5.77 16.35 -41.67
C ASN A 335 -7.13 16.30 -42.40
N ASP A 336 -7.42 15.17 -43.03
CA ASP A 336 -8.68 14.88 -43.77
C ASP A 336 -9.93 14.95 -42.87
N TRP A 337 -9.78 15.05 -41.56
CA TRP A 337 -10.86 15.07 -40.58
C TRP A 337 -11.18 16.45 -40.02
N GLY A 338 -10.45 17.48 -40.41
CA GLY A 338 -10.71 18.88 -40.00
C GLY A 338 -10.56 19.12 -38.48
N ILE A 339 -9.77 18.29 -37.77
CA ILE A 339 -9.51 18.45 -36.35
C ILE A 339 -8.33 19.43 -36.18
N GLU A 340 -8.61 20.68 -35.79
CA GLU A 340 -7.55 21.63 -35.45
C GLU A 340 -7.15 21.52 -33.97
N LEU A 341 -5.85 21.38 -33.71
CA LEU A 341 -5.28 21.56 -32.37
C LEU A 341 -5.31 23.06 -32.06
N LEU A 342 -6.20 23.47 -31.16
CA LEU A 342 -6.14 24.82 -30.61
C LEU A 342 -4.84 24.95 -29.80
N ALA A 343 -3.87 25.67 -30.30
CA ALA A 343 -2.66 25.99 -29.58
C ALA A 343 -3.03 26.72 -28.28
N GLU A 344 -2.61 26.21 -27.14
CA GLU A 344 -2.67 26.94 -25.88
C GLU A 344 -1.79 28.20 -26.03
N THR A 345 -2.40 29.34 -26.17
CA THR A 345 -1.70 30.62 -26.10
C THR A 345 -1.11 30.76 -24.70
N SER A 346 0.20 30.72 -24.59
CA SER A 346 0.94 31.15 -23.42
C SER A 346 0.63 32.64 -23.19
N THR A 347 -0.29 32.94 -22.30
CA THR A 347 -0.50 34.29 -21.80
C THR A 347 0.65 34.63 -20.87
N GLU A 348 1.52 35.53 -21.36
CA GLU A 348 2.45 36.29 -20.54
C GLU A 348 1.67 37.05 -19.46
N ALA A 349 2.29 37.17 -18.30
CA ALA A 349 1.77 37.85 -17.14
C ALA A 349 1.42 39.33 -17.44
N GLY A 350 0.20 39.69 -17.11
CA GLY A 350 -0.19 41.12 -17.04
C GLY A 350 -1.68 41.32 -17.30
N GLU A 351 -2.33 41.63 -16.22
CA GLU A 351 -3.59 42.40 -16.05
C GLU A 351 -4.66 41.63 -15.25
N GLU A 352 -4.98 42.26 -14.12
CA GLU A 352 -6.01 41.85 -13.17
C GLU A 352 -7.39 42.07 -13.84
N GLU A 353 -8.18 40.97 -13.96
CA GLU A 353 -9.64 41.13 -14.12
C GLU A 353 -10.38 40.54 -12.93
N GLU A 354 -11.15 41.40 -12.30
CA GLU A 354 -12.08 41.09 -11.22
C GLU A 354 -13.19 40.13 -11.68
N GLY A 355 -13.46 39.08 -10.91
CA GLY A 355 -14.74 38.39 -10.99
C GLY A 355 -14.81 36.91 -10.86
N SER A 356 -14.32 36.35 -9.75
CA SER A 356 -14.81 35.09 -9.17
C SER A 356 -14.37 35.01 -7.72
N PRO A 357 -15.16 34.49 -6.75
CA PRO A 357 -14.74 34.41 -5.36
C PRO A 357 -13.55 33.48 -5.26
N GLY A 358 -12.35 34.08 -5.22
CA GLY A 358 -11.08 33.39 -5.32
C GLY A 358 -10.81 32.52 -4.12
N VAL A 359 -10.51 31.28 -4.38
CA VAL A 359 -9.76 30.45 -3.45
C VAL A 359 -8.33 31.01 -3.41
N VAL A 360 -7.98 31.68 -2.32
CA VAL A 360 -6.61 32.16 -2.10
C VAL A 360 -5.73 30.94 -1.84
N LEU A 361 -4.93 30.58 -2.83
CA LEU A 361 -3.96 29.49 -2.71
C LEU A 361 -2.70 29.99 -2.01
N VAL A 362 -2.18 29.23 -1.07
CA VAL A 362 -0.89 29.48 -0.42
C VAL A 362 0.25 29.32 -1.45
N PRO A 363 1.34 30.11 -1.35
CA PRO A 363 2.47 29.97 -2.28
C PRO A 363 3.01 28.54 -2.33
N GLY A 364 3.08 28.00 -3.55
CA GLY A 364 3.54 26.61 -3.80
C GLY A 364 2.43 25.59 -4.02
N VAL A 365 1.16 25.94 -3.84
CA VAL A 365 0.02 25.08 -4.17
C VAL A 365 -0.53 25.47 -5.54
N ARG A 366 -0.66 24.47 -6.43
CA ARG A 366 -1.31 24.64 -7.75
C ARG A 366 -2.58 23.80 -7.80
N LEU A 367 -3.64 24.35 -8.38
CA LEU A 367 -4.84 23.56 -8.68
C LEU A 367 -4.50 22.57 -9.81
N ALA A 368 -4.70 21.28 -9.56
CA ALA A 368 -4.54 20.24 -10.58
C ALA A 368 -5.67 20.25 -11.62
N TYR A 369 -6.76 20.96 -11.34
CA TYR A 369 -7.93 21.05 -12.21
C TYR A 369 -8.60 22.40 -12.03
N THR A 370 -8.77 23.14 -13.12
CA THR A 370 -9.58 24.35 -13.19
C THR A 370 -10.89 24.03 -13.89
N LYS A 371 -12.01 24.41 -13.27
CA LYS A 371 -13.32 24.27 -13.91
C LYS A 371 -13.31 25.09 -15.18
N PRO A 372 -13.69 24.55 -16.36
CA PRO A 372 -13.76 25.34 -17.58
C PRO A 372 -14.65 26.55 -17.37
N ALA A 373 -14.22 27.73 -17.82
CA ALA A 373 -15.07 28.90 -17.85
C ALA A 373 -16.33 28.53 -18.63
N GLN A 374 -17.49 28.85 -18.07
CA GLN A 374 -18.74 28.69 -18.81
C GLN A 374 -18.69 29.66 -20.01
N VAL A 375 -18.50 29.11 -21.20
CA VAL A 375 -18.67 29.87 -22.43
C VAL A 375 -20.15 30.21 -22.53
N HIS A 376 -20.53 31.45 -22.23
CA HIS A 376 -21.83 31.97 -22.61
C HIS A 376 -21.85 32.03 -24.13
N THR A 377 -22.21 30.96 -24.79
CA THR A 377 -22.69 31.02 -26.17
C THR A 377 -24.04 31.74 -26.10
N GLN A 378 -24.06 32.97 -26.58
CA GLN A 378 -25.33 33.60 -26.97
C GLN A 378 -25.88 32.75 -28.12
N LEU A 379 -26.69 31.75 -27.76
CA LEU A 379 -27.56 31.11 -28.73
C LEU A 379 -28.63 32.16 -29.08
N ALA A 380 -28.73 32.51 -30.37
CA ALA A 380 -29.81 33.26 -30.91
C ALA A 380 -31.15 32.68 -30.43
N GLU A 381 -32.02 33.55 -29.96
CA GLU A 381 -33.35 33.21 -29.51
C GLU A 381 -34.11 32.53 -30.65
N ASP A 382 -34.20 31.21 -30.61
CA ASP A 382 -35.22 30.50 -31.34
C ASP A 382 -36.39 30.33 -30.37
N VAL A 383 -37.39 31.19 -30.57
CA VAL A 383 -38.60 31.26 -29.76
C VAL A 383 -39.44 30.03 -30.09
N GLY A 384 -39.18 28.96 -29.37
CA GLY A 384 -40.11 27.83 -29.27
C GLY A 384 -41.35 28.25 -28.48
N PRO A 385 -42.53 27.65 -28.70
CA PRO A 385 -43.77 28.07 -28.08
C PRO A 385 -43.65 28.08 -26.54
N SER A 386 -43.95 29.24 -25.93
CA SER A 386 -43.98 29.40 -24.49
C SER A 386 -45.03 28.47 -23.89
N VAL A 387 -44.57 27.64 -22.95
CA VAL A 387 -45.51 26.86 -22.12
C VAL A 387 -46.15 27.84 -21.16
N GLU A 388 -47.48 28.02 -21.28
CA GLU A 388 -48.26 28.84 -20.33
C GLU A 388 -48.12 28.23 -18.92
N GLU A 389 -47.74 29.06 -17.96
CA GLU A 389 -47.73 28.69 -16.55
C GLU A 389 -49.15 28.31 -16.12
N THR A 390 -49.34 27.06 -15.72
CA THR A 390 -50.64 26.62 -15.21
C THR A 390 -50.71 26.94 -13.71
N GLU A 391 -51.77 27.64 -13.28
CA GLU A 391 -52.07 27.92 -11.89
C GLU A 391 -52.43 26.65 -11.04
N GLN A 392 -52.22 25.47 -11.57
CA GLN A 392 -52.55 24.22 -10.88
C GLN A 392 -51.46 23.86 -9.86
N SER A 393 -51.89 23.50 -8.66
CA SER A 393 -50.99 23.08 -7.61
C SER A 393 -50.30 21.73 -7.94
N LEU A 394 -49.12 21.50 -7.40
CA LEU A 394 -48.38 20.24 -7.58
C LEU A 394 -49.22 19.03 -7.15
N GLU A 395 -50.08 19.21 -6.15
CA GLU A 395 -50.99 18.18 -5.61
C GLU A 395 -52.06 17.79 -6.63
N ASP A 396 -52.59 18.74 -7.38
CA ASP A 396 -53.61 18.48 -8.42
C ASP A 396 -53.00 17.74 -9.61
N LEU A 397 -51.76 18.07 -9.99
CA LEU A 397 -51.02 17.38 -11.05
C LEU A 397 -50.67 15.95 -10.67
N MET A 398 -50.32 15.72 -9.40
CA MET A 398 -50.04 14.39 -8.90
C MET A 398 -51.31 13.50 -8.76
N ALA A 399 -52.49 14.11 -8.52
CA ALA A 399 -53.77 13.43 -8.51
C ALA A 399 -54.21 12.99 -9.91
N GLN A 400 -53.94 13.81 -10.94
CA GLN A 400 -54.21 13.45 -12.32
C GLN A 400 -53.32 12.32 -12.84
N LEU A 401 -52.05 12.26 -12.45
CA LEU A 401 -51.11 11.21 -12.83
C LEU A 401 -51.44 9.86 -12.15
N LYS A 402 -52.13 9.85 -11.01
CA LYS A 402 -52.58 8.60 -10.35
C LYS A 402 -53.91 8.05 -10.88
N GLY A 403 -54.60 8.79 -11.71
CA GLY A 403 -55.88 8.40 -12.35
C GLY A 403 -55.77 7.90 -13.77
N MET A 404 -54.55 7.87 -14.34
CA MET A 404 -54.23 7.23 -15.62
C MET A 404 -53.54 5.88 -15.38
#